data_23be58195903b4e9a2aee8956ed5eccc
#
_entry.id   23be58195903b4e9a2aee8956ed5eccc
#
_cell.length_a   1.000
_cell.length_b   1.000
_cell.length_c   1.000
_cell.angle_alpha   90.00
_cell.angle_beta   90.00
_cell.angle_gamma   90.00
#
_symmetry.space_group_name_H-M   'P 1'
#
loop_
_entity.id
_entity.type
_entity.pdbx_description
1 polymer ?
#
loop_
_entity_poly.entity_id
_entity_poly.type
_entity_poly.pdbx_seq_one_letter_code
_entity_poly.pdbx_strand_id
1 'polypeptide(L)'
;MPWRLLLKNDRNSFLVSVSRTLLVRSFRWIICIVLLGSNAVSGSDDSIVLQSTTSTRNSGLYEHLLPLFKASTGITVQVVSVGTGQAIRNAIRGDGDVLLVHAKEAELRFVAEKHGVKRFDLMYNDFVLVGPPDDPAGIRNASSVTEALVRIAQSRLVFVSRGDDSGTHKKELALWREAGIPVGESSGVWYRETGSGMGSTLNIAIGMGGYCLADRGSWISFNNQRGFEILFEGGAVLANQYGVILVSPLKHPHVNVKGGQAFIDWLLGPVGQNAIGAYRVRGHQLFFPNAE
;
A
#
# COMPACT_ATOMS: atom_id res chain seq x y z
N MET A 1 -43.35 31.86 -46.64
CA MET A 1 -44.54 31.58 -47.44
C MET A 1 -45.26 30.39 -46.89
N PRO A 2 -46.56 30.49 -46.72
CA PRO A 2 -47.38 29.80 -45.73
C PRO A 2 -48.25 28.69 -46.36
N TRP A 3 -48.96 27.98 -45.50
CA TRP A 3 -50.33 27.48 -45.66
C TRP A 3 -50.62 26.60 -44.45
N ARG A 4 -51.36 26.95 -43.45
CA ARG A 4 -52.79 27.23 -43.20
C ARG A 4 -53.80 26.11 -43.57
N LEU A 5 -54.56 25.76 -42.51
CA LEU A 5 -56.03 25.46 -42.45
C LEU A 5 -56.42 24.00 -42.71
N LEU A 6 -57.42 23.36 -42.08
CA LEU A 6 -58.66 23.76 -41.37
C LEU A 6 -59.20 22.56 -40.55
N LEU A 7 -59.69 22.76 -39.39
CA LEU A 7 -61.02 22.59 -38.82
C LEU A 7 -62.05 21.57 -39.44
N LYS A 8 -62.59 20.74 -38.49
CA LYS A 8 -64.05 20.49 -38.26
C LYS A 8 -64.21 19.42 -37.20
N ASN A 9 -64.69 19.63 -36.05
CA ASN A 9 -66.05 19.89 -35.50
C ASN A 9 -67.08 18.92 -36.02
N ASP A 10 -67.56 18.01 -35.15
CA ASP A 10 -68.96 17.79 -34.97
C ASP A 10 -69.30 16.99 -33.69
N ARG A 11 -70.31 17.51 -33.05
CA ARG A 11 -71.02 17.05 -31.86
C ARG A 11 -71.85 15.80 -32.17
N ASN A 12 -72.06 14.95 -31.13
CA ASN A 12 -73.43 14.67 -30.71
C ASN A 12 -73.54 13.95 -29.39
N SER A 13 -74.29 14.54 -28.56
CA SER A 13 -74.83 14.14 -27.29
C SER A 13 -75.78 12.94 -27.35
N PHE A 14 -75.72 12.07 -26.33
CA PHE A 14 -76.92 11.38 -25.87
C PHE A 14 -76.90 11.18 -24.37
N LEU A 15 -77.75 11.86 -23.69
CA LEU A 15 -78.20 11.68 -22.32
C LEU A 15 -79.18 10.47 -22.26
N VAL A 16 -78.98 9.57 -21.32
CA VAL A 16 -80.06 8.80 -20.70
C VAL A 16 -79.83 8.65 -19.24
N SER A 17 -80.89 8.91 -18.56
CA SER A 17 -81.12 9.14 -17.12
C SER A 17 -81.46 7.85 -16.36
N VAL A 18 -81.11 7.86 -15.02
CA VAL A 18 -81.89 7.32 -13.88
C VAL A 18 -81.88 5.82 -13.65
N SER A 19 -81.37 5.40 -12.45
CA SER A 19 -82.16 5.12 -11.26
C SER A 19 -81.34 4.71 -10.04
N ARG A 20 -81.76 5.21 -8.93
CA ARG A 20 -81.31 4.90 -7.56
C ARG A 20 -81.66 3.45 -7.18
N THR A 21 -80.75 2.79 -6.48
CA THR A 21 -81.10 1.96 -5.32
C THR A 21 -79.91 1.80 -4.35
N LEU A 22 -80.13 2.18 -3.11
CA LEU A 22 -79.27 1.97 -1.96
C LEU A 22 -79.08 0.47 -1.71
N LEU A 23 -77.84 0.07 -1.41
CA LEU A 23 -77.59 -1.03 -0.50
C LEU A 23 -76.24 -0.81 0.16
N VAL A 24 -76.32 -0.46 1.44
CA VAL A 24 -75.18 -0.36 2.38
C VAL A 24 -74.61 -1.77 2.60
N ARG A 25 -73.40 -2.01 2.26
CA ARG A 25 -72.61 -3.13 2.78
C ARG A 25 -71.23 -2.63 3.14
N SER A 26 -71.00 -2.56 4.41
CA SER A 26 -69.74 -2.31 5.10
C SER A 26 -68.68 -3.31 4.63
N PHE A 27 -67.69 -2.83 3.90
CA PHE A 27 -66.47 -3.60 3.61
C PHE A 27 -65.32 -2.95 4.41
N ARG A 28 -64.97 -3.57 5.53
CA ARG A 28 -63.76 -3.22 6.30
C ARG A 28 -62.54 -3.55 5.48
N TRP A 29 -61.91 -2.54 4.93
CA TRP A 29 -60.56 -2.65 4.35
C TRP A 29 -59.57 -2.71 5.50
N ILE A 30 -59.00 -3.90 5.73
CA ILE A 30 -57.81 -4.07 6.54
C ILE A 30 -56.64 -3.59 5.65
N ILE A 31 -56.12 -2.39 5.92
CA ILE A 31 -54.88 -1.90 5.34
C ILE A 31 -53.76 -2.63 6.08
N CYS A 32 -53.24 -3.71 5.51
CA CYS A 32 -51.95 -4.25 5.88
C CYS A 32 -50.85 -3.26 5.41
N ILE A 33 -50.41 -2.38 6.29
CA ILE A 33 -49.16 -1.63 6.10
C ILE A 33 -48.03 -2.63 6.27
N VAL A 34 -47.56 -3.17 5.15
CA VAL A 34 -46.28 -3.86 5.08
C VAL A 34 -45.23 -2.78 5.25
N LEU A 35 -44.72 -2.62 6.48
CA LEU A 35 -43.49 -1.91 6.77
C LEU A 35 -42.33 -2.69 6.06
N LEU A 36 -42.07 -2.40 4.81
CA LEU A 36 -40.81 -2.68 4.16
C LEU A 36 -39.77 -1.85 4.92
N GLY A 37 -39.18 -2.45 5.93
CA GLY A 37 -37.97 -1.95 6.54
C GLY A 37 -36.93 -1.86 5.43
N SER A 38 -36.77 -0.67 4.86
CA SER A 38 -35.60 -0.35 4.07
C SER A 38 -34.38 -0.47 4.99
N ASN A 39 -33.74 -1.65 4.98
CA ASN A 39 -32.36 -1.72 5.40
C ASN A 39 -31.62 -0.79 4.46
N ALA A 40 -31.45 0.47 4.85
CA ALA A 40 -30.46 1.34 4.28
C ALA A 40 -29.12 0.63 4.50
N VAL A 41 -28.64 -0.05 3.50
CA VAL A 41 -27.27 -0.50 3.41
C VAL A 41 -26.44 0.78 3.48
N SER A 42 -25.93 1.05 4.69
CA SER A 42 -24.99 2.15 4.94
C SER A 42 -23.70 1.79 4.22
N GLY A 43 -23.59 2.20 2.95
CA GLY A 43 -22.49 1.84 2.05
C GLY A 43 -21.18 2.59 2.33
N SER A 44 -20.93 3.11 3.52
CA SER A 44 -19.73 3.87 3.86
C SER A 44 -18.76 3.17 4.83
N ASP A 45 -19.19 2.12 5.53
CA ASP A 45 -18.36 1.42 6.51
C ASP A 45 -17.57 0.24 5.94
N ASP A 46 -17.81 -0.15 4.68
CA ASP A 46 -17.30 -1.40 4.11
C ASP A 46 -15.95 -1.25 3.40
N SER A 47 -15.31 -0.10 3.46
CA SER A 47 -14.00 0.11 2.85
C SER A 47 -13.11 1.07 3.63
N ILE A 48 -11.80 0.84 3.53
CA ILE A 48 -10.75 1.72 4.05
C ILE A 48 -9.72 2.00 2.98
N VAL A 49 -9.02 3.14 3.12
CA VAL A 49 -7.88 3.50 2.26
C VAL A 49 -6.57 3.27 3.03
N LEU A 50 -5.74 2.39 2.50
CA LEU A 50 -4.41 2.09 3.01
C LEU A 50 -3.34 2.87 2.24
N GLN A 51 -2.66 3.80 2.88
CA GLN A 51 -1.46 4.44 2.34
C GLN A 51 -0.26 3.53 2.56
N SER A 52 0.42 3.13 1.48
CA SER A 52 1.54 2.21 1.55
C SER A 52 2.59 2.45 0.46
N THR A 53 3.56 1.53 0.33
CA THR A 53 4.69 1.69 -0.57
C THR A 53 4.60 0.80 -1.80
N THR A 54 5.18 1.26 -2.92
CA THR A 54 5.28 0.47 -4.16
C THR A 54 6.08 -0.81 -3.96
N SER A 55 7.09 -0.82 -3.09
CA SER A 55 7.87 -2.03 -2.80
C SER A 55 7.02 -3.10 -2.09
N THR A 56 6.19 -2.71 -1.12
CA THR A 56 5.28 -3.64 -0.44
C THR A 56 4.24 -4.20 -1.42
N ARG A 57 3.67 -3.37 -2.28
CA ARG A 57 2.75 -3.84 -3.32
C ARG A 57 3.43 -4.81 -4.29
N ASN A 58 4.60 -4.44 -4.79
CA ASN A 58 5.34 -5.25 -5.77
C ASN A 58 5.83 -6.59 -5.22
N SER A 59 5.92 -6.73 -3.89
CA SER A 59 6.22 -8.03 -3.26
C SER A 59 5.09 -9.04 -3.39
N GLY A 60 3.86 -8.63 -3.73
CA GLY A 60 2.69 -9.50 -3.81
C GLY A 60 2.01 -9.78 -2.46
N LEU A 61 2.46 -9.16 -1.37
CA LEU A 61 1.93 -9.41 -0.04
C LEU A 61 0.44 -9.05 0.08
N TYR A 62 0.01 -7.95 -0.53
CA TYR A 62 -1.39 -7.50 -0.44
C TYR A 62 -2.34 -8.44 -1.17
N GLU A 63 -1.94 -9.02 -2.29
CA GLU A 63 -2.70 -10.01 -3.04
C GLU A 63 -2.95 -11.28 -2.21
N HIS A 64 -2.06 -11.57 -1.24
CA HIS A 64 -2.22 -12.65 -0.29
C HIS A 64 -3.07 -12.27 0.93
N LEU A 65 -2.84 -11.11 1.55
CA LEU A 65 -3.46 -10.73 2.82
C LEU A 65 -4.89 -10.19 2.66
N LEU A 66 -5.13 -9.32 1.67
CA LEU A 66 -6.39 -8.57 1.62
C LEU A 66 -7.63 -9.43 1.33
N PRO A 67 -7.57 -10.52 0.53
CA PRO A 67 -8.69 -11.44 0.40
C PRO A 67 -9.05 -12.14 1.71
N LEU A 68 -8.04 -12.49 2.54
CA LEU A 68 -8.24 -13.13 3.84
C LEU A 68 -8.91 -12.17 4.83
N PHE A 69 -8.45 -10.92 4.87
CA PHE A 69 -9.07 -9.87 5.68
C PHE A 69 -10.52 -9.63 5.28
N LYS A 70 -10.78 -9.46 3.97
CA LYS A 70 -12.13 -9.25 3.46
C LYS A 70 -13.06 -10.43 3.76
N ALA A 71 -12.57 -11.66 3.64
CA ALA A 71 -13.36 -12.85 3.95
C ALA A 71 -13.75 -12.93 5.44
N SER A 72 -12.89 -12.45 6.34
CA SER A 72 -13.13 -12.48 7.79
C SER A 72 -13.96 -11.30 8.30
N THR A 73 -13.97 -10.16 7.63
CA THR A 73 -14.56 -8.91 8.14
C THR A 73 -15.62 -8.27 7.24
N GLY A 74 -15.64 -8.63 5.96
CA GLY A 74 -16.44 -7.96 4.92
C GLY A 74 -15.83 -6.65 4.41
N ILE A 75 -14.81 -6.09 5.09
CA ILE A 75 -14.21 -4.78 4.78
C ILE A 75 -13.27 -4.90 3.58
N THR A 76 -13.39 -3.98 2.64
CA THR A 76 -12.50 -3.88 1.48
C THR A 76 -11.39 -2.87 1.77
N VAL A 77 -10.13 -3.21 1.45
CA VAL A 77 -8.97 -2.31 1.59
C VAL A 77 -8.57 -1.80 0.20
N GLN A 78 -8.61 -0.48 0.01
CA GLN A 78 -8.12 0.19 -1.18
C GLN A 78 -6.67 0.64 -0.95
N VAL A 79 -5.71 0.04 -1.66
CA VAL A 79 -4.29 0.32 -1.45
C VAL A 79 -3.81 1.42 -2.38
N VAL A 80 -3.35 2.53 -1.81
CA VAL A 80 -2.63 3.59 -2.50
C VAL A 80 -1.13 3.36 -2.29
N SER A 81 -0.44 2.89 -3.34
CA SER A 81 0.98 2.53 -3.30
C SER A 81 1.83 3.56 -4.01
N VAL A 82 2.65 4.26 -3.24
CA VAL A 82 3.55 5.33 -3.71
C VAL A 82 4.91 5.22 -3.01
N GLY A 83 5.83 6.14 -3.25
CA GLY A 83 7.07 6.22 -2.44
C GLY A 83 6.77 6.53 -0.97
N THR A 84 7.59 6.04 -0.04
CA THR A 84 7.37 6.16 1.42
C THR A 84 7.08 7.60 1.86
N GLY A 85 7.87 8.57 1.40
CA GLY A 85 7.66 9.98 1.73
C GLY A 85 6.30 10.51 1.24
N GLN A 86 5.87 10.08 0.06
CA GLN A 86 4.56 10.45 -0.48
C GLN A 86 3.42 9.77 0.29
N ALA A 87 3.54 8.50 0.68
CA ALA A 87 2.55 7.80 1.49
C ALA A 87 2.34 8.51 2.84
N ILE A 88 3.43 8.92 3.49
CA ILE A 88 3.37 9.69 4.75
C ILE A 88 2.71 11.05 4.51
N ARG A 89 3.07 11.78 3.45
CA ARG A 89 2.43 13.08 3.13
C ARG A 89 0.93 12.93 2.84
N ASN A 90 0.52 11.88 2.15
CA ASN A 90 -0.89 11.58 1.94
C ASN A 90 -1.61 11.36 3.27
N ALA A 91 -1.05 10.53 4.16
CA ALA A 91 -1.59 10.27 5.50
C ALA A 91 -1.65 11.54 6.36
N ILE A 92 -0.65 12.44 6.28
CA ILE A 92 -0.65 13.76 6.94
C ILE A 92 -1.84 14.61 6.50
N ARG A 93 -2.22 14.55 5.21
CA ARG A 93 -3.39 15.27 4.67
C ARG A 93 -4.73 14.61 4.97
N GLY A 94 -4.72 13.37 5.50
CA GLY A 94 -5.93 12.59 5.73
C GLY A 94 -6.43 11.84 4.50
N ASP A 95 -5.60 11.65 3.47
CA ASP A 95 -5.97 10.94 2.24
C ASP A 95 -5.99 9.41 2.43
N GLY A 96 -6.09 8.92 3.67
CA GLY A 96 -6.17 7.50 4.00
C GLY A 96 -6.53 7.28 5.45
N ASP A 97 -6.97 6.06 5.76
CA ASP A 97 -7.39 5.63 7.10
C ASP A 97 -6.24 4.98 7.87
N VAL A 98 -5.39 4.25 7.15
CA VAL A 98 -4.25 3.51 7.71
C VAL A 98 -2.99 3.80 6.90
N LEU A 99 -1.86 3.97 7.60
CA LEU A 99 -0.52 4.05 7.04
C LEU A 99 0.24 2.76 7.36
N LEU A 100 0.77 2.07 6.34
CA LEU A 100 1.62 0.89 6.48
C LEU A 100 2.86 1.09 5.61
N VAL A 101 3.97 1.39 6.25
CA VAL A 101 5.26 1.67 5.60
C VAL A 101 6.42 1.07 6.41
N HIS A 102 7.66 1.33 6.00
CA HIS A 102 8.87 0.75 6.62
C HIS A 102 9.98 1.81 6.76
N ALA A 103 9.67 2.93 7.40
CA ALA A 103 10.61 4.01 7.68
C ALA A 103 10.45 4.48 9.13
N LYS A 104 10.87 3.64 10.09
CA LYS A 104 10.58 3.73 11.52
C LYS A 104 10.72 5.14 12.10
N GLU A 105 11.81 5.84 11.79
CA GLU A 105 12.02 7.22 12.27
C GLU A 105 10.95 8.20 11.76
N ALA A 106 10.58 8.11 10.47
CA ALA A 106 9.54 8.96 9.90
C ALA A 106 8.15 8.62 10.44
N GLU A 107 7.89 7.33 10.70
CA GLU A 107 6.65 6.84 11.33
C GLU A 107 6.52 7.34 12.77
N LEU A 108 7.61 7.31 13.53
CA LEU A 108 7.65 7.83 14.91
C LEU A 108 7.40 9.34 14.94
N ARG A 109 7.99 10.10 14.00
CA ARG A 109 7.70 11.54 13.86
C ARG A 109 6.24 11.79 13.51
N PHE A 110 5.67 11.03 12.58
CA PHE A 110 4.25 11.12 12.19
C PHE A 110 3.31 10.97 13.41
N VAL A 111 3.62 10.05 14.32
CA VAL A 111 2.87 9.87 15.58
C VAL A 111 3.15 10.99 16.58
N ALA A 112 4.42 11.39 16.76
CA ALA A 112 4.80 12.48 17.68
C ALA A 112 4.14 13.81 17.31
N GLU A 113 3.97 14.08 16.02
CA GLU A 113 3.27 15.25 15.47
C GLU A 113 1.73 15.08 15.46
N LYS A 114 1.21 14.00 16.06
CA LYS A 114 -0.22 13.68 16.22
C LYS A 114 -0.96 13.47 14.88
N HIS A 115 -0.25 13.13 13.80
CA HIS A 115 -0.87 12.73 12.55
C HIS A 115 -1.36 11.27 12.57
N GLY A 116 -0.78 10.43 13.42
CA GLY A 116 -1.19 9.06 13.69
C GLY A 116 -1.49 8.85 15.16
N VAL A 117 -2.30 7.82 15.48
CA VAL A 117 -2.72 7.49 16.85
C VAL A 117 -1.59 6.77 17.59
N LYS A 118 -1.16 5.62 17.09
CA LYS A 118 -0.11 4.79 17.66
C LYS A 118 0.54 3.99 16.55
N ARG A 119 1.86 3.83 16.61
CA ARG A 119 2.63 2.95 15.76
C ARG A 119 2.74 1.56 16.40
N PHE A 120 2.50 0.52 15.59
CA PHE A 120 2.76 -0.86 15.95
C PHE A 120 3.82 -1.45 15.04
N ASP A 121 4.74 -2.24 15.59
CA ASP A 121 5.58 -3.13 14.80
C ASP A 121 4.69 -4.25 14.25
N LEU A 122 4.80 -4.57 12.96
CA LEU A 122 3.92 -5.52 12.30
C LEU A 122 4.66 -6.78 11.83
N MET A 123 5.75 -6.54 11.12
CA MET A 123 6.57 -7.56 10.47
C MET A 123 7.88 -6.91 10.06
N TYR A 124 8.87 -7.72 9.69
CA TYR A 124 10.07 -7.22 9.05
C TYR A 124 10.43 -8.07 7.83
N ASN A 125 11.13 -7.48 6.89
CA ASN A 125 11.97 -8.17 5.91
C ASN A 125 13.40 -7.62 6.03
N ASP A 126 14.27 -7.90 5.08
CA ASP A 126 15.62 -7.36 5.09
C ASP A 126 15.99 -6.70 3.76
N PHE A 127 17.03 -5.91 3.82
CA PHE A 127 17.73 -5.42 2.65
C PHE A 127 18.89 -6.33 2.31
N VAL A 128 19.23 -6.39 1.05
CA VAL A 128 20.33 -7.17 0.51
C VAL A 128 21.17 -6.30 -0.44
N LEU A 129 22.49 -6.52 -0.47
CA LEU A 129 23.32 -5.98 -1.55
C LEU A 129 23.39 -7.02 -2.66
N VAL A 130 22.95 -6.61 -3.84
CA VAL A 130 23.02 -7.42 -5.06
C VAL A 130 24.09 -6.87 -6.00
N GLY A 131 24.69 -7.75 -6.78
CA GLY A 131 25.73 -7.34 -7.71
C GLY A 131 26.11 -8.46 -8.68
N PRO A 132 27.14 -8.22 -9.53
CA PRO A 132 27.59 -9.19 -10.51
C PRO A 132 28.21 -10.42 -9.85
N PRO A 133 28.09 -11.63 -10.45
CA PRO A 133 28.49 -12.88 -9.82
C PRO A 133 29.99 -13.01 -9.57
N ASP A 134 30.82 -12.30 -10.33
CA ASP A 134 32.28 -12.24 -10.17
C ASP A 134 32.74 -11.36 -9.02
N ASP A 135 31.83 -10.59 -8.42
CA ASP A 135 32.03 -9.78 -7.21
C ASP A 135 33.38 -9.01 -7.20
N PRO A 136 33.63 -8.11 -8.13
CA PRO A 136 34.95 -7.46 -8.26
C PRO A 136 35.34 -6.59 -7.05
N ALA A 137 34.38 -6.16 -6.20
CA ALA A 137 34.66 -5.49 -4.93
C ALA A 137 34.92 -6.47 -3.78
N GLY A 138 34.65 -7.77 -3.95
CA GLY A 138 34.83 -8.79 -2.93
C GLY A 138 33.92 -8.65 -1.72
N ILE A 139 32.70 -8.16 -1.92
CA ILE A 139 31.77 -7.89 -0.82
C ILE A 139 31.19 -9.15 -0.17
N ARG A 140 31.21 -10.31 -0.83
CA ARG A 140 30.81 -11.59 -0.24
C ARG A 140 31.59 -11.91 1.04
N ASN A 141 32.85 -11.48 1.10
CA ASN A 141 33.73 -11.75 2.20
C ASN A 141 33.78 -10.60 3.22
N ALA A 142 32.88 -9.64 3.13
CA ALA A 142 32.79 -8.55 4.10
C ALA A 142 32.18 -9.07 5.43
N SER A 143 32.69 -8.59 6.56
CA SER A 143 32.19 -8.94 7.88
C SER A 143 30.95 -8.12 8.29
N SER A 144 30.68 -7.02 7.57
CA SER A 144 29.55 -6.13 7.82
C SER A 144 29.11 -5.44 6.53
N VAL A 145 27.88 -4.94 6.51
CA VAL A 145 27.37 -4.15 5.37
C VAL A 145 28.17 -2.86 5.17
N THR A 146 28.62 -2.24 6.24
CA THR A 146 29.48 -1.03 6.16
C THR A 146 30.83 -1.36 5.53
N GLU A 147 31.45 -2.49 5.87
CA GLU A 147 32.65 -2.95 5.20
C GLU A 147 32.41 -3.24 3.70
N ALA A 148 31.28 -3.91 3.37
CA ALA A 148 30.91 -4.15 1.98
C ALA A 148 30.81 -2.85 1.18
N LEU A 149 30.16 -1.83 1.74
CA LEU A 149 30.03 -0.52 1.11
C LEU A 149 31.38 0.21 0.97
N VAL A 150 32.25 0.14 2.00
CA VAL A 150 33.61 0.69 1.93
C VAL A 150 34.40 0.05 0.79
N ARG A 151 34.34 -1.27 0.62
CA ARG A 151 35.01 -1.99 -0.48
C ARG A 151 34.52 -1.51 -1.86
N ILE A 152 33.21 -1.34 -2.05
CA ILE A 152 32.65 -0.80 -3.30
C ILE A 152 33.18 0.61 -3.58
N ALA A 153 33.15 1.50 -2.56
CA ALA A 153 33.62 2.88 -2.70
C ALA A 153 35.12 2.97 -3.03
N GLN A 154 35.96 2.18 -2.32
CA GLN A 154 37.41 2.15 -2.54
C GLN A 154 37.77 1.62 -3.94
N SER A 155 37.02 0.64 -4.43
CA SER A 155 37.21 0.09 -5.77
C SER A 155 36.63 1.00 -6.87
N ARG A 156 35.90 2.06 -6.50
CA ARG A 156 35.18 2.97 -7.42
C ARG A 156 34.29 2.24 -8.42
N LEU A 157 33.79 1.07 -8.03
CA LEU A 157 32.87 0.29 -8.84
C LEU A 157 31.47 0.90 -8.76
N VAL A 158 30.71 0.77 -9.84
CA VAL A 158 29.37 1.39 -9.93
C VAL A 158 28.47 0.87 -8.83
N PHE A 159 27.91 1.80 -8.07
CA PHE A 159 26.80 1.57 -7.18
C PHE A 159 25.58 2.33 -7.68
N VAL A 160 24.45 1.63 -7.85
CA VAL A 160 23.23 2.21 -8.41
C VAL A 160 22.22 2.40 -7.28
N SER A 161 21.94 3.66 -7.00
CA SER A 161 20.98 4.10 -6.00
C SER A 161 19.62 4.36 -6.60
N ARG A 162 18.57 4.18 -5.81
CA ARG A 162 17.22 4.61 -6.18
C ARG A 162 17.10 6.12 -6.35
N GLY A 163 17.70 6.92 -5.47
CA GLY A 163 17.68 8.38 -5.56
C GLY A 163 16.28 9.02 -5.51
N ASP A 164 15.25 8.33 -4.98
CA ASP A 164 13.82 8.67 -5.14
C ASP A 164 13.08 8.97 -3.82
N ASP A 165 13.84 9.23 -2.74
CA ASP A 165 13.30 9.47 -1.37
C ASP A 165 12.46 8.30 -0.80
N SER A 166 12.58 7.09 -1.36
CA SER A 166 11.93 5.88 -0.84
C SER A 166 12.55 5.39 0.46
N GLY A 167 11.88 4.41 1.11
CA GLY A 167 12.43 3.74 2.29
C GLY A 167 13.76 3.05 2.02
N THR A 168 13.94 2.42 0.85
CA THR A 168 15.21 1.84 0.41
C THR A 168 16.29 2.89 0.25
N HIS A 169 15.99 4.02 -0.40
CA HIS A 169 16.95 5.13 -0.55
C HIS A 169 17.35 5.73 0.81
N LYS A 170 16.39 5.96 1.70
CA LYS A 170 16.70 6.43 3.07
C LYS A 170 17.60 5.46 3.84
N LYS A 171 17.32 4.17 3.73
CA LYS A 171 18.14 3.12 4.33
C LYS A 171 19.56 3.11 3.76
N GLU A 172 19.67 3.16 2.46
CA GLU A 172 20.93 3.22 1.73
C GLU A 172 21.80 4.39 2.19
N LEU A 173 21.23 5.61 2.22
CA LEU A 173 21.95 6.80 2.69
C LEU A 173 22.37 6.70 4.17
N ALA A 174 21.58 6.05 5.01
CA ALA A 174 21.94 5.79 6.40
C ALA A 174 23.15 4.84 6.49
N LEU A 175 23.19 3.78 5.68
CA LEU A 175 24.30 2.84 5.62
C LEU A 175 25.60 3.49 5.10
N TRP A 176 25.50 4.33 4.05
CA TRP A 176 26.65 5.09 3.55
C TRP A 176 27.22 6.03 4.60
N ARG A 177 26.35 6.70 5.34
CA ARG A 177 26.74 7.58 6.45
C ARG A 177 27.43 6.80 7.58
N GLU A 178 26.92 5.63 7.94
CA GLU A 178 27.51 4.73 8.92
C GLU A 178 28.87 4.20 8.46
N ALA A 179 29.04 3.97 7.16
CA ALA A 179 30.31 3.61 6.54
C ALA A 179 31.30 4.79 6.44
N GLY A 180 30.89 6.01 6.79
CA GLY A 180 31.74 7.21 6.70
C GLY A 180 32.00 7.68 5.26
N ILE A 181 31.17 7.31 4.29
CA ILE A 181 31.34 7.63 2.87
C ILE A 181 30.34 8.73 2.44
N PRO A 182 30.80 9.93 2.08
CA PRO A 182 29.96 11.02 1.58
C PRO A 182 29.62 10.81 0.09
N VAL A 183 28.64 9.96 -0.22
CA VAL A 183 28.31 9.55 -1.60
C VAL A 183 27.88 10.70 -2.51
N GLY A 184 27.37 11.81 -1.94
CA GLY A 184 27.00 12.99 -2.72
C GLY A 184 28.15 13.58 -3.56
N GLU A 185 29.40 13.48 -3.07
CA GLU A 185 30.58 13.91 -3.80
C GLU A 185 30.92 12.98 -4.97
N SER A 186 30.37 11.78 -4.98
CA SER A 186 30.58 10.75 -6.01
C SER A 186 29.40 10.59 -6.96
N SER A 187 28.35 11.43 -6.81
CA SER A 187 27.18 11.44 -7.67
C SER A 187 27.58 11.66 -9.12
N GLY A 188 27.02 10.85 -10.02
CA GLY A 188 27.36 10.89 -11.43
C GLY A 188 28.73 10.28 -11.79
N VAL A 189 29.55 9.81 -10.83
CA VAL A 189 30.83 9.14 -11.06
C VAL A 189 30.66 7.62 -10.87
N TRP A 190 30.88 7.08 -9.72
CA TRP A 190 30.62 5.67 -9.39
C TRP A 190 29.30 5.47 -8.63
N TYR A 191 28.78 6.49 -7.98
CA TYR A 191 27.46 6.50 -7.36
C TYR A 191 26.43 7.06 -8.34
N ARG A 192 25.45 6.24 -8.77
CA ARG A 192 24.51 6.53 -9.85
C ARG A 192 23.07 6.54 -9.31
N GLU A 193 22.47 7.71 -9.22
CA GLU A 193 21.10 7.90 -8.77
C GLU A 193 20.14 7.81 -9.95
N THR A 194 19.12 6.94 -9.85
CA THR A 194 18.18 6.69 -10.95
C THR A 194 16.91 7.54 -10.87
N GLY A 195 16.57 8.06 -9.69
CA GLY A 195 15.31 8.75 -9.46
C GLY A 195 14.08 7.84 -9.65
N SER A 196 14.23 6.52 -9.60
CA SER A 196 13.18 5.58 -10.02
C SER A 196 12.94 4.44 -9.02
N GLY A 197 11.82 3.69 -9.23
CA GLY A 197 11.45 2.55 -8.41
C GLY A 197 12.43 1.38 -8.51
N MET A 198 12.33 0.43 -7.54
CA MET A 198 13.31 -0.66 -7.37
C MET A 198 13.52 -1.50 -8.63
N GLY A 199 12.46 -1.87 -9.35
CA GLY A 199 12.59 -2.67 -10.58
C GLY A 199 13.39 -1.99 -11.68
N SER A 200 13.18 -0.68 -11.89
CA SER A 200 13.95 0.12 -12.86
C SER A 200 15.40 0.26 -12.40
N THR A 201 15.63 0.51 -11.12
CA THR A 201 16.96 0.62 -10.52
C THR A 201 17.75 -0.68 -10.68
N LEU A 202 17.14 -1.83 -10.42
CA LEU A 202 17.76 -3.15 -10.65
C LEU A 202 18.12 -3.39 -12.11
N ASN A 203 17.24 -3.02 -13.07
CA ASN A 203 17.56 -3.13 -14.49
C ASN A 203 18.78 -2.28 -14.87
N ILE A 204 18.88 -1.06 -14.31
CA ILE A 204 20.03 -0.17 -14.56
C ILE A 204 21.30 -0.75 -13.92
N ALA A 205 21.22 -1.24 -12.67
CA ALA A 205 22.35 -1.85 -11.99
C ALA A 205 22.91 -3.04 -12.78
N ILE A 206 22.05 -3.93 -13.25
CA ILE A 206 22.41 -5.07 -14.09
C ILE A 206 23.03 -4.61 -15.42
N GLY A 207 22.42 -3.61 -16.07
CA GLY A 207 22.93 -3.07 -17.34
C GLY A 207 24.32 -2.42 -17.20
N MET A 208 24.64 -1.89 -16.02
CA MET A 208 25.93 -1.23 -15.72
C MET A 208 26.96 -2.18 -15.06
N GLY A 209 26.60 -3.42 -14.76
CA GLY A 209 27.47 -4.33 -14.00
C GLY A 209 27.75 -3.83 -12.58
N GLY A 210 26.81 -3.07 -11.97
CA GLY A 210 27.00 -2.37 -10.70
C GLY A 210 26.33 -3.04 -9.53
N TYR A 211 26.68 -2.60 -8.32
CA TYR A 211 26.05 -3.02 -7.06
C TYR A 211 24.78 -2.21 -6.80
N CYS A 212 23.85 -2.77 -6.03
CA CYS A 212 22.61 -2.09 -5.66
C CYS A 212 22.09 -2.61 -4.31
N LEU A 213 21.53 -1.72 -3.48
CA LEU A 213 20.75 -2.12 -2.32
C LEU A 213 19.30 -2.36 -2.74
N ALA A 214 18.77 -3.52 -2.40
CA ALA A 214 17.36 -3.85 -2.66
C ALA A 214 16.71 -4.43 -1.39
N ASP A 215 15.39 -4.27 -1.22
CA ASP A 215 14.68 -5.15 -0.32
C ASP A 215 14.61 -6.56 -0.92
N ARG A 216 14.76 -7.59 -0.07
CA ARG A 216 14.77 -8.99 -0.51
C ARG A 216 13.53 -9.37 -1.31
N GLY A 217 12.35 -8.86 -0.91
CA GLY A 217 11.10 -9.17 -1.58
C GLY A 217 11.10 -8.69 -3.03
N SER A 218 11.53 -7.44 -3.27
CA SER A 218 11.69 -6.91 -4.63
C SER A 218 12.72 -7.69 -5.43
N TRP A 219 13.85 -8.06 -4.82
CA TRP A 219 14.88 -8.84 -5.49
C TRP A 219 14.39 -10.23 -5.92
N ILE A 220 13.75 -10.98 -5.00
CA ILE A 220 13.26 -12.35 -5.31
C ILE A 220 12.14 -12.30 -6.37
N SER A 221 11.29 -11.29 -6.34
CA SER A 221 10.21 -11.11 -7.31
C SER A 221 10.70 -10.58 -8.67
N PHE A 222 11.93 -10.06 -8.72
CA PHE A 222 12.49 -9.49 -9.94
C PHE A 222 12.91 -10.57 -10.93
N ASN A 223 12.35 -10.54 -12.15
CA ASN A 223 12.55 -11.62 -13.12
C ASN A 223 13.84 -11.48 -13.96
N ASN A 224 14.36 -10.26 -14.10
CA ASN A 224 15.47 -9.98 -15.03
C ASN A 224 16.84 -9.97 -14.32
N GLN A 225 17.11 -10.97 -13.48
CA GLN A 225 18.34 -11.01 -12.65
C GLN A 225 19.64 -11.21 -13.45
N ARG A 226 19.58 -11.84 -14.62
CA ARG A 226 20.71 -12.04 -15.56
C ARG A 226 22.02 -12.50 -14.92
N GLY A 227 21.94 -13.42 -13.95
CA GLY A 227 23.09 -13.93 -13.21
C GLY A 227 23.57 -13.07 -12.04
N PHE A 228 22.98 -11.90 -11.80
CA PHE A 228 23.22 -11.15 -10.56
C PHE A 228 22.75 -11.96 -9.36
N GLU A 229 23.41 -11.77 -8.23
CA GLU A 229 23.19 -12.53 -7.01
C GLU A 229 23.12 -11.62 -5.79
N ILE A 230 22.60 -12.16 -4.70
CA ILE A 230 22.78 -11.56 -3.37
C ILE A 230 24.24 -11.81 -2.98
N LEU A 231 25.00 -10.72 -2.83
CA LEU A 231 26.40 -10.78 -2.47
C LEU A 231 26.66 -10.51 -0.99
N PHE A 232 25.74 -9.74 -0.36
CA PHE A 232 25.79 -9.51 1.07
C PHE A 232 24.37 -9.47 1.65
N GLU A 233 24.18 -10.14 2.79
CA GLU A 233 22.91 -10.21 3.50
C GLU A 233 23.12 -10.42 5.00
N GLY A 234 22.07 -10.23 5.80
CA GLY A 234 22.07 -10.49 7.24
C GLY A 234 22.55 -9.30 8.08
N GLY A 235 22.46 -9.52 9.39
CA GLY A 235 22.73 -8.49 10.40
C GLY A 235 21.52 -7.59 10.69
N ALA A 236 21.41 -7.16 11.96
CA ALA A 236 20.29 -6.33 12.44
C ALA A 236 20.19 -4.99 11.69
N VAL A 237 21.31 -4.48 11.19
CA VAL A 237 21.37 -3.21 10.43
C VAL A 237 20.61 -3.30 9.12
N LEU A 238 20.56 -4.46 8.47
CA LEU A 238 19.79 -4.66 7.25
C LEU A 238 18.31 -4.99 7.47
N ALA A 239 17.89 -5.16 8.72
CA ALA A 239 16.48 -5.38 9.02
C ALA A 239 15.63 -4.18 8.58
N ASN A 240 14.50 -4.48 7.95
CA ASN A 240 13.56 -3.51 7.43
C ASN A 240 12.22 -3.69 8.14
N GLN A 241 12.04 -2.95 9.24
CA GLN A 241 10.86 -3.04 10.08
C GLN A 241 9.68 -2.29 9.48
N TYR A 242 8.55 -2.95 9.33
CA TYR A 242 7.28 -2.40 8.92
C TYR A 242 6.47 -1.95 10.13
N GLY A 243 5.90 -0.76 10.02
CA GLY A 243 4.96 -0.23 11.01
C GLY A 243 3.57 -0.04 10.39
N VAL A 244 2.55 -0.20 11.23
CA VAL A 244 1.17 0.10 10.91
C VAL A 244 0.60 1.11 11.88
N ILE A 245 -0.16 2.11 11.37
CA ILE A 245 -0.60 3.28 12.13
C ILE A 245 -1.99 3.69 11.66
N LEU A 246 -2.93 3.87 12.58
CA LEU A 246 -4.21 4.53 12.30
C LEU A 246 -3.97 6.04 12.12
N VAL A 247 -4.46 6.62 11.03
CA VAL A 247 -4.44 8.06 10.81
C VAL A 247 -5.30 8.76 11.87
N SER A 248 -4.88 9.91 12.35
CA SER A 248 -5.50 10.57 13.50
C SER A 248 -6.90 11.11 13.18
N PRO A 249 -7.97 10.59 13.79
CA PRO A 249 -9.32 11.13 13.62
C PRO A 249 -9.50 12.50 14.26
N LEU A 250 -8.62 12.89 15.19
CA LEU A 250 -8.65 14.23 15.78
C LEU A 250 -8.26 15.30 14.77
N LYS A 251 -7.37 14.98 13.83
CA LYS A 251 -7.00 15.90 12.72
C LYS A 251 -7.90 15.72 11.50
N HIS A 252 -8.41 14.50 11.29
CA HIS A 252 -9.18 14.12 10.11
C HIS A 252 -10.45 13.36 10.50
N PRO A 253 -11.56 14.07 10.84
CA PRO A 253 -12.80 13.45 11.33
C PRO A 253 -13.47 12.47 10.35
N HIS A 254 -13.09 12.50 9.07
CA HIS A 254 -13.59 11.61 8.02
C HIS A 254 -12.89 10.25 7.97
N VAL A 255 -11.80 10.05 8.73
CA VAL A 255 -11.08 8.77 8.79
C VAL A 255 -12.03 7.67 9.29
N ASN A 256 -12.08 6.56 8.57
CA ASN A 256 -12.84 5.38 9.00
C ASN A 256 -12.10 4.66 10.13
N VAL A 257 -12.29 5.17 11.36
CA VAL A 257 -11.62 4.65 12.57
C VAL A 257 -11.97 3.18 12.81
N LYS A 258 -13.26 2.82 12.66
CA LYS A 258 -13.73 1.46 12.92
C LYS A 258 -13.10 0.46 11.94
N GLY A 259 -13.16 0.76 10.66
CA GLY A 259 -12.58 -0.09 9.63
C GLY A 259 -11.04 -0.14 9.70
N GLY A 260 -10.40 1.01 9.91
CA GLY A 260 -8.95 1.11 10.06
C GLY A 260 -8.41 0.35 11.28
N GLN A 261 -9.08 0.48 12.44
CA GLN A 261 -8.70 -0.27 13.63
C GLN A 261 -8.93 -1.77 13.46
N ALA A 262 -10.05 -2.18 12.84
CA ALA A 262 -10.32 -3.59 12.57
C ALA A 262 -9.23 -4.20 11.67
N PHE A 263 -8.71 -3.44 10.68
CA PHE A 263 -7.61 -3.88 9.85
C PHE A 263 -6.30 -4.03 10.64
N ILE A 264 -5.98 -3.06 11.48
CA ILE A 264 -4.80 -3.10 12.35
C ILE A 264 -4.88 -4.28 13.31
N ASP A 265 -6.01 -4.46 14.01
CA ASP A 265 -6.21 -5.55 14.98
C ASP A 265 -6.10 -6.92 14.30
N TRP A 266 -6.64 -7.05 13.07
CA TRP A 266 -6.52 -8.27 12.28
C TRP A 266 -5.07 -8.55 11.89
N LEU A 267 -4.32 -7.54 11.44
CA LEU A 267 -2.91 -7.68 11.08
C LEU A 267 -2.04 -8.08 12.27
N LEU A 268 -2.29 -7.49 13.44
CA LEU A 268 -1.53 -7.75 14.67
C LEU A 268 -1.97 -9.06 15.35
N GLY A 269 -3.19 -9.50 15.08
CA GLY A 269 -3.75 -10.71 15.66
C GLY A 269 -3.18 -12.00 15.05
N PRO A 270 -3.46 -13.16 15.68
CA PRO A 270 -2.90 -14.46 15.25
C PRO A 270 -3.19 -14.81 13.79
N VAL A 271 -4.37 -14.45 13.27
CA VAL A 271 -4.76 -14.76 11.89
C VAL A 271 -3.89 -13.99 10.89
N GLY A 272 -3.74 -12.68 11.08
CA GLY A 272 -2.90 -11.83 10.23
C GLY A 272 -1.42 -12.18 10.34
N GLN A 273 -0.92 -12.39 11.56
CA GLN A 273 0.49 -12.77 11.79
C GLN A 273 0.82 -14.13 11.16
N ASN A 274 -0.07 -15.12 11.27
CA ASN A 274 0.10 -16.41 10.61
C ASN A 274 0.05 -16.27 9.08
N ALA A 275 -0.86 -15.45 8.55
CA ALA A 275 -0.94 -15.18 7.11
C ALA A 275 0.34 -14.51 6.57
N ILE A 276 0.89 -13.53 7.29
CA ILE A 276 2.18 -12.90 6.95
C ILE A 276 3.30 -13.95 6.98
N GLY A 277 3.38 -14.75 8.04
CA GLY A 277 4.41 -15.78 8.21
C GLY A 277 4.32 -16.92 7.20
N ALA A 278 3.14 -17.18 6.65
CA ALA A 278 2.91 -18.19 5.63
C ALA A 278 3.21 -17.73 4.20
N TYR A 279 3.33 -16.40 3.99
CA TYR A 279 3.54 -15.87 2.64
C TYR A 279 4.90 -16.30 2.08
N ARG A 280 4.89 -16.84 0.85
CA ARG A 280 6.09 -17.31 0.16
C ARG A 280 6.11 -16.80 -1.28
N VAL A 281 7.29 -16.41 -1.75
CA VAL A 281 7.55 -16.16 -3.16
C VAL A 281 8.64 -17.13 -3.62
N ARG A 282 8.38 -17.91 -4.65
CA ARG A 282 9.30 -18.94 -5.16
C ARG A 282 9.82 -19.87 -4.04
N GLY A 283 8.97 -20.19 -3.06
CA GLY A 283 9.31 -21.04 -1.91
C GLY A 283 10.00 -20.32 -0.74
N HIS A 284 10.41 -19.06 -0.90
CA HIS A 284 11.10 -18.28 0.14
C HIS A 284 10.13 -17.45 0.97
N GLN A 285 10.29 -17.47 2.29
CA GLN A 285 9.59 -16.54 3.19
C GLN A 285 10.17 -15.14 3.02
N LEU A 286 9.30 -14.14 2.77
CA LEU A 286 9.74 -12.76 2.57
C LEU A 286 9.50 -11.86 3.76
N PHE A 287 8.50 -12.17 4.58
CA PHE A 287 8.12 -11.36 5.72
C PHE A 287 8.07 -12.23 6.96
N PHE A 288 8.61 -11.70 8.04
CA PHE A 288 8.69 -12.34 9.34
C PHE A 288 7.80 -11.56 10.31
N PRO A 289 6.68 -12.15 10.76
CA PRO A 289 5.76 -11.49 11.69
C PRO A 289 6.47 -11.24 13.03
N ASN A 290 6.23 -10.07 13.64
CA ASN A 290 6.79 -9.69 14.93
C ASN A 290 5.91 -8.68 15.68
N ALA A 291 4.60 -8.72 15.49
CA ALA A 291 3.69 -7.93 16.31
C ALA A 291 3.69 -8.44 17.75
N GLU A 292 3.77 -7.48 18.71
CA GLU A 292 3.72 -7.70 20.16
C GLU A 292 2.45 -7.10 20.76
#